data_26d92512d798f1e6e4cac9065903fc2b
#
_entry.id   26d92512d798f1e6e4cac9065903fc2b
#
_cell.length_a   1.000
_cell.length_b   1.000
_cell.length_c   1.000
_cell.angle_alpha   90.00
_cell.angle_beta   90.00
_cell.angle_gamma   90.00
#
_symmetry.space_group_name_H-M   'P 1'
#
loop_
_entity.id
_entity.type
_entity.pdbx_description
1 polymer ?
#
loop_
_entity_poly.entity_id
_entity_poly.type
_entity_poly.pdbx_seq_one_letter_code
_entity_poly.pdbx_strand_id
1 'polypeptide(L)'
;MSQHSSSLTDQATNDASATAEHQPRQKPPHYERSDDLRVVITGMGALTPLGLDVDSSWTKLLNGDSGIAPITHFDATGYRAQIAGVVKDFDAKQYMNAKDARRYDEFIHYGIAASSMALQNAGFIDEVSAADAPVQNVDQERFGIILGSGIGGIQTIENSRDTLREKGAMKVSPFIIPGSIVNMAAGLVAIKHTLKGPNLATSTACTTAT
;
A
#
# COMPACT_ATOMS: atom_id res chain seq x y z
N MET A 1 -75.43 -9.72 10.89
CA MET A 1 -75.50 -10.14 9.49
C MET A 1 -74.25 -9.65 8.79
N SER A 2 -73.34 -10.38 8.36
CA SER A 2 -73.10 -11.75 7.96
C SER A 2 -71.61 -12.06 8.11
N GLN A 3 -71.30 -13.19 8.63
CA GLN A 3 -69.97 -13.78 8.78
C GLN A 3 -69.40 -14.12 7.40
N HIS A 4 -68.11 -13.92 7.22
CA HIS A 4 -67.32 -14.83 6.36
C HIS A 4 -65.94 -15.03 6.96
N SER A 5 -65.79 -16.18 7.58
CA SER A 5 -64.52 -16.82 7.91
C SER A 5 -63.97 -17.45 6.64
N SER A 6 -62.73 -17.24 6.33
CA SER A 6 -61.99 -18.10 5.44
C SER A 6 -60.62 -18.43 6.04
N SER A 7 -60.48 -19.67 6.38
CA SER A 7 -59.29 -20.40 6.79
C SER A 7 -58.18 -20.27 5.76
N LEU A 8 -57.02 -19.77 6.16
CA LEU A 8 -55.78 -19.94 5.39
C LEU A 8 -55.04 -21.15 5.96
N THR A 9 -55.08 -22.22 5.19
CA THR A 9 -54.32 -23.43 5.37
C THR A 9 -52.86 -23.19 5.21
N ASP A 10 -52.09 -23.67 6.18
CA ASP A 10 -50.65 -23.88 6.12
C ASP A 10 -50.27 -24.65 4.85
N GLN A 11 -49.44 -24.03 3.98
CA GLN A 11 -48.60 -24.74 3.05
C GLN A 11 -47.17 -24.46 3.42
N ALA A 12 -46.60 -25.34 4.22
CA ALA A 12 -45.18 -25.48 4.41
C ALA A 12 -44.53 -25.86 3.05
N THR A 13 -43.96 -24.90 2.37
CA THR A 13 -43.09 -25.21 1.23
C THR A 13 -41.71 -25.59 1.75
N ASN A 14 -41.43 -26.87 1.56
CA ASN A 14 -40.16 -27.53 1.73
C ASN A 14 -39.19 -26.94 0.73
N ASP A 15 -38.41 -25.94 1.12
CA ASP A 15 -37.36 -25.39 0.27
C ASP A 15 -36.10 -26.22 0.46
N ALA A 16 -35.92 -27.14 -0.47
CA ALA A 16 -34.74 -27.97 -0.54
C ALA A 16 -33.51 -27.10 -0.80
N SER A 17 -32.61 -27.09 0.17
CA SER A 17 -31.28 -26.51 0.03
C SER A 17 -30.56 -27.18 -1.14
N ALA A 18 -30.64 -26.55 -2.30
CA ALA A 18 -29.78 -26.85 -3.42
C ALA A 18 -28.37 -26.47 -3.03
N THR A 19 -27.55 -27.43 -2.61
CA THR A 19 -26.11 -27.33 -2.56
C THR A 19 -25.64 -26.98 -3.96
N ALA A 20 -25.33 -25.69 -4.20
CA ALA A 20 -24.69 -25.27 -5.43
C ALA A 20 -23.36 -26.00 -5.53
N GLU A 21 -23.29 -27.06 -6.34
CA GLU A 21 -22.04 -27.70 -6.72
C GLU A 21 -21.13 -26.62 -7.29
N HIS A 22 -20.03 -26.36 -6.59
CA HIS A 22 -18.99 -25.44 -7.02
C HIS A 22 -18.35 -26.02 -8.29
N GLN A 23 -18.87 -25.64 -9.46
CA GLN A 23 -18.22 -25.99 -10.72
C GLN A 23 -16.83 -25.35 -10.74
N PRO A 24 -15.76 -26.13 -10.90
CA PRO A 24 -14.42 -25.58 -11.00
C PRO A 24 -14.40 -24.59 -12.18
N ARG A 25 -13.98 -23.35 -11.91
CA ARG A 25 -13.83 -22.35 -12.97
C ARG A 25 -12.99 -22.96 -14.08
N GLN A 26 -13.56 -23.06 -15.28
CA GLN A 26 -12.80 -23.45 -16.46
C GLN A 26 -11.64 -22.49 -16.57
N LYS A 27 -10.41 -23.02 -16.56
CA LYS A 27 -9.22 -22.21 -16.83
C LYS A 27 -9.44 -21.57 -18.20
N PRO A 28 -9.19 -20.26 -18.34
CA PRO A 28 -9.25 -19.63 -19.66
C PRO A 28 -8.31 -20.38 -20.60
N PRO A 29 -8.63 -20.42 -21.92
CA PRO A 29 -7.79 -21.10 -22.87
C PRO A 29 -6.34 -20.68 -22.66
N HIS A 30 -5.45 -21.65 -22.50
CA HIS A 30 -4.04 -21.41 -22.24
C HIS A 30 -3.51 -20.52 -23.37
N TYR A 31 -3.30 -19.25 -23.04
CA TYR A 31 -2.44 -18.41 -23.85
C TYR A 31 -1.03 -19.01 -23.63
N GLU A 32 -0.58 -19.84 -24.54
CA GLU A 32 0.79 -20.34 -24.55
C GLU A 32 1.70 -19.13 -24.83
N ARG A 33 2.04 -18.41 -23.75
CA ARG A 33 3.14 -17.46 -23.84
C ARG A 33 4.39 -18.27 -24.10
N SER A 34 5.10 -17.97 -25.15
CA SER A 34 6.46 -18.46 -25.32
C SER A 34 7.24 -18.19 -24.04
N ASP A 35 8.12 -19.09 -23.63
CA ASP A 35 8.94 -18.91 -22.42
C ASP A 35 9.71 -17.58 -22.43
N ASP A 36 9.98 -17.01 -23.61
CA ASP A 36 10.60 -15.71 -23.83
C ASP A 36 9.76 -14.51 -23.35
N LEU A 37 8.46 -14.70 -23.09
CA LEU A 37 7.53 -13.68 -22.62
C LEU A 37 7.06 -13.90 -21.16
N ARG A 38 7.74 -14.77 -20.42
CA ARG A 38 7.40 -15.04 -19.01
C ARG A 38 7.78 -13.85 -18.13
N VAL A 39 6.79 -13.33 -17.39
CA VAL A 39 7.01 -12.34 -16.35
C VAL A 39 7.19 -13.07 -15.01
N VAL A 40 8.23 -12.70 -14.28
CA VAL A 40 8.57 -13.30 -12.97
C VAL A 40 8.74 -12.24 -11.91
N ILE A 41 8.47 -12.59 -10.65
CA ILE A 41 8.80 -11.78 -9.48
C ILE A 41 10.22 -12.15 -9.07
N THR A 42 11.13 -11.17 -9.05
CA THR A 42 12.56 -11.39 -8.72
C THR A 42 12.90 -10.97 -7.29
N GLY A 43 12.09 -10.12 -6.67
CA GLY A 43 12.31 -9.69 -5.30
C GLY A 43 11.08 -9.04 -4.70
N MET A 44 11.02 -9.03 -3.38
CA MET A 44 9.92 -8.46 -2.60
C MET A 44 10.45 -7.57 -1.47
N GLY A 45 9.67 -6.53 -1.14
CA GLY A 45 9.87 -5.70 0.04
C GLY A 45 8.52 -5.35 0.64
N ALA A 46 8.43 -5.35 1.95
CA ALA A 46 7.19 -5.08 2.64
C ALA A 46 7.42 -4.36 3.97
N LEU A 47 6.48 -3.47 4.28
CA LEU A 47 6.30 -2.85 5.59
C LEU A 47 4.86 -3.08 6.00
N THR A 48 4.66 -3.73 7.12
CA THR A 48 3.31 -4.13 7.57
C THR A 48 3.14 -3.82 9.06
N PRO A 49 1.92 -3.82 9.58
CA PRO A 49 1.69 -3.75 11.03
C PRO A 49 2.27 -4.94 11.81
N LEU A 50 2.66 -6.02 11.14
CA LEU A 50 3.29 -7.20 11.72
C LEU A 50 4.82 -7.11 11.75
N GLY A 51 5.45 -6.44 10.75
CA GLY A 51 6.90 -6.36 10.66
C GLY A 51 7.40 -5.33 9.66
N LEU A 52 8.68 -5.00 9.76
CA LEU A 52 9.34 -4.01 8.90
C LEU A 52 10.07 -4.64 7.69
N ASP A 53 9.86 -5.92 7.46
CA ASP A 53 10.36 -6.69 6.31
C ASP A 53 9.41 -7.85 6.00
N VAL A 54 9.68 -8.55 4.89
CA VAL A 54 8.88 -9.70 4.44
C VAL A 54 8.95 -10.86 5.42
N ASP A 55 10.14 -11.20 5.91
CA ASP A 55 10.37 -12.39 6.73
C ASP A 55 9.73 -12.27 8.11
N SER A 56 9.91 -11.13 8.77
CA SER A 56 9.28 -10.84 10.07
C SER A 56 7.76 -10.77 9.97
N SER A 57 7.24 -10.15 8.90
CA SER A 57 5.80 -10.08 8.64
C SER A 57 5.22 -11.48 8.39
N TRP A 58 5.90 -12.30 7.58
CA TRP A 58 5.47 -13.64 7.24
C TRP A 58 5.49 -14.58 8.46
N THR A 59 6.55 -14.51 9.25
CA THR A 59 6.69 -15.32 10.48
C THR A 59 5.54 -15.04 11.45
N LYS A 60 5.24 -13.76 11.70
CA LYS A 60 4.13 -13.38 12.58
C LYS A 60 2.77 -13.77 12.01
N LEU A 61 2.60 -13.64 10.69
CA LEU A 61 1.38 -14.08 10.02
C LEU A 61 1.14 -15.59 10.22
N LEU A 62 2.17 -16.42 10.04
CA LEU A 62 2.08 -17.87 10.27
C LEU A 62 1.79 -18.24 11.73
N ASN A 63 2.26 -17.43 12.67
CA ASN A 63 1.97 -17.61 14.09
C ASN A 63 0.54 -17.20 14.47
N GLY A 64 -0.21 -16.57 13.56
CA GLY A 64 -1.55 -16.05 13.83
C GLY A 64 -1.55 -14.72 14.59
N ASP A 65 -0.42 -14.00 14.62
CA ASP A 65 -0.33 -12.70 15.27
C ASP A 65 -1.20 -11.67 14.55
N SER A 66 -1.81 -10.76 15.32
CA SER A 66 -2.59 -9.64 14.77
C SER A 66 -1.76 -8.37 14.75
N GLY A 67 -1.73 -7.71 13.59
CA GLY A 67 -1.18 -6.36 13.46
C GLY A 67 -2.16 -5.25 13.88
N ILE A 68 -3.42 -5.60 14.17
CA ILE A 68 -4.43 -4.64 14.59
C ILE A 68 -4.30 -4.39 16.10
N ALA A 69 -4.25 -3.12 16.49
CA ALA A 69 -4.09 -2.68 17.87
C ALA A 69 -4.88 -1.38 18.12
N PRO A 70 -5.07 -0.97 19.38
CA PRO A 70 -5.61 0.36 19.69
C PRO A 70 -4.79 1.47 19.04
N ILE A 71 -5.48 2.48 18.54
CA ILE A 71 -4.86 3.68 17.98
C ILE A 71 -4.19 4.47 19.11
N THR A 72 -2.90 4.79 18.92
CA THR A 72 -2.09 5.50 19.94
C THR A 72 -1.42 6.79 19.44
N HIS A 73 -1.43 7.03 18.13
CA HIS A 73 -0.76 8.18 17.52
C HIS A 73 -1.64 9.45 17.52
N PHE A 74 -2.93 9.33 17.86
CA PHE A 74 -3.84 10.44 18.18
C PHE A 74 -4.89 9.97 19.18
N ASP A 75 -5.64 10.92 19.79
CA ASP A 75 -6.76 10.60 20.67
C ASP A 75 -7.97 10.12 19.86
N ALA A 76 -8.22 8.82 19.91
CA ALA A 76 -9.32 8.17 19.21
C ALA A 76 -10.64 8.16 20.02
N THR A 77 -10.68 8.83 21.19
CA THR A 77 -11.89 8.91 22.02
C THR A 77 -13.04 9.57 21.24
N GLY A 78 -14.19 8.93 21.25
CA GLY A 78 -15.39 9.40 20.50
C GLY A 78 -15.47 8.92 19.06
N TYR A 79 -14.44 8.31 18.49
CA TYR A 79 -14.53 7.66 17.20
C TYR A 79 -15.14 6.27 17.32
N ARG A 80 -15.90 5.85 16.30
CA ARG A 80 -16.51 4.51 16.27
C ARG A 80 -15.46 3.40 16.14
N ALA A 81 -14.40 3.62 15.36
CA ALA A 81 -13.27 2.73 15.23
C ALA A 81 -12.10 3.30 16.03
N GLN A 82 -11.59 2.52 16.98
CA GLN A 82 -10.49 2.89 17.88
C GLN A 82 -9.30 1.95 17.73
N ILE A 83 -9.36 1.09 16.72
CA ILE A 83 -8.28 0.14 16.38
C ILE A 83 -7.85 0.32 14.95
N ALA A 84 -6.57 0.11 14.67
CA ALA A 84 -5.99 0.18 13.33
C ALA A 84 -4.77 -0.72 13.20
N GLY A 85 -4.42 -1.08 11.96
CA GLY A 85 -3.13 -1.65 11.62
C GLY A 85 -2.14 -0.52 11.33
N VAL A 86 -1.21 -0.27 12.24
CA VAL A 86 -0.21 0.80 12.13
C VAL A 86 1.18 0.16 12.04
N VAL A 87 2.00 0.64 11.10
CA VAL A 87 3.42 0.27 11.03
C VAL A 87 4.12 0.86 12.25
N LYS A 88 4.77 -0.01 13.05
CA LYS A 88 5.43 0.37 14.30
C LYS A 88 6.94 0.42 14.11
N ASP A 89 7.60 1.28 14.90
CA ASP A 89 9.07 1.34 15.00
C ASP A 89 9.80 1.63 13.67
N PHE A 90 9.09 2.21 12.70
CA PHE A 90 9.67 2.58 11.42
C PHE A 90 10.46 3.88 11.54
N ASP A 91 11.74 3.86 11.12
CA ASP A 91 12.57 5.06 10.99
C ASP A 91 12.92 5.34 9.52
N ALA A 92 12.29 6.36 8.95
CA ALA A 92 12.54 6.80 7.58
C ALA A 92 14.01 7.14 7.30
N LYS A 93 14.79 7.51 8.32
CA LYS A 93 16.21 7.88 8.17
C LYS A 93 17.11 6.71 7.80
N GLN A 94 16.65 5.48 7.95
CA GLN A 94 17.35 4.30 7.44
C GLN A 94 17.31 4.23 5.90
N TYR A 95 16.32 4.89 5.27
CA TYR A 95 16.03 4.79 3.84
C TYR A 95 16.24 6.10 3.09
N MET A 96 16.32 7.21 3.78
CA MET A 96 16.54 8.55 3.20
C MET A 96 17.22 9.47 4.20
N ASN A 97 17.81 10.55 3.71
CA ASN A 97 18.44 11.54 4.60
C ASN A 97 17.40 12.26 5.47
N ALA A 98 17.83 12.75 6.64
CA ALA A 98 16.96 13.37 7.64
C ALA A 98 16.24 14.64 7.16
N LYS A 99 16.74 15.31 6.11
CA LYS A 99 16.11 16.49 5.52
C LYS A 99 14.91 16.08 4.69
N ASP A 100 15.04 15.04 3.91
CA ASP A 100 13.97 14.51 3.06
C ASP A 100 12.90 13.80 3.90
N ALA A 101 13.29 13.06 4.94
CA ALA A 101 12.35 12.48 5.90
C ALA A 101 11.44 13.51 6.58
N ARG A 102 11.87 14.79 6.70
CA ARG A 102 11.04 15.87 7.22
C ARG A 102 10.22 16.61 6.18
N ARG A 103 10.49 16.39 4.89
CA ARG A 103 9.85 17.12 3.78
C ARG A 103 8.71 16.34 3.15
N TYR A 104 8.84 15.04 3.16
CA TYR A 104 7.94 14.13 2.47
C TYR A 104 6.99 13.46 3.45
N ASP A 105 5.80 13.13 2.98
CA ASP A 105 4.77 12.43 3.73
C ASP A 105 5.12 10.94 3.89
N GLU A 106 4.54 10.29 4.88
CA GLU A 106 4.83 8.89 5.24
C GLU A 106 4.60 7.89 4.10
N PHE A 107 3.62 8.13 3.21
CA PHE A 107 3.41 7.23 2.08
C PHE A 107 4.63 7.16 1.14
N ILE A 108 5.37 8.26 1.02
CA ILE A 108 6.63 8.32 0.27
C ILE A 108 7.73 7.54 1.00
N HIS A 109 7.80 7.68 2.33
CA HIS A 109 8.77 6.95 3.15
C HIS A 109 8.59 5.44 2.98
N TYR A 110 7.35 4.95 3.10
CA TYR A 110 7.03 3.53 2.92
C TYR A 110 7.30 3.06 1.48
N GLY A 111 6.97 3.88 0.49
CA GLY A 111 7.25 3.57 -0.91
C GLY A 111 8.75 3.39 -1.20
N ILE A 112 9.59 4.30 -0.70
CA ILE A 112 11.06 4.21 -0.85
C ILE A 112 11.60 3.00 -0.10
N ALA A 113 11.16 2.77 1.13
CA ALA A 113 11.65 1.67 1.95
C ALA A 113 11.31 0.30 1.32
N ALA A 114 10.05 0.06 0.98
CA ALA A 114 9.62 -1.19 0.37
C ALA A 114 10.27 -1.43 -0.99
N SER A 115 10.43 -0.38 -1.81
CA SER A 115 11.11 -0.49 -3.10
C SER A 115 12.59 -0.81 -2.94
N SER A 116 13.29 -0.17 -2.00
CA SER A 116 14.71 -0.46 -1.74
C SER A 116 14.91 -1.89 -1.24
N MET A 117 14.03 -2.39 -0.35
CA MET A 117 14.06 -3.80 0.08
C MET A 117 13.83 -4.77 -1.08
N ALA A 118 12.87 -4.48 -1.96
CA ALA A 118 12.60 -5.31 -3.13
C ALA A 118 13.80 -5.35 -4.08
N LEU A 119 14.44 -4.21 -4.32
CA LEU A 119 15.64 -4.13 -5.17
C LEU A 119 16.83 -4.87 -4.56
N GLN A 120 17.03 -4.78 -3.25
CA GLN A 120 18.05 -5.56 -2.55
C GLN A 120 17.75 -7.06 -2.63
N ASN A 121 16.52 -7.46 -2.34
CA ASN A 121 16.11 -8.86 -2.39
C ASN A 121 16.25 -9.46 -3.81
N ALA A 122 16.06 -8.64 -4.85
CA ALA A 122 16.28 -9.01 -6.24
C ALA A 122 17.76 -9.00 -6.68
N GLY A 123 18.69 -8.52 -5.83
CA GLY A 123 20.11 -8.42 -6.16
C GLY A 123 20.48 -7.26 -7.09
N PHE A 124 19.62 -6.24 -7.22
CA PHE A 124 19.91 -5.04 -8.01
C PHE A 124 20.63 -3.94 -7.22
N ILE A 125 20.64 -4.00 -5.91
CA ILE A 125 21.44 -3.16 -5.01
C ILE A 125 22.04 -4.02 -3.90
N ASP A 126 23.20 -3.62 -3.37
CA ASP A 126 23.94 -4.41 -2.37
C ASP A 126 23.30 -4.27 -0.99
N GLU A 127 22.90 -3.04 -0.61
CA GLU A 127 22.33 -2.78 0.70
C GLU A 127 21.24 -1.68 0.67
N VAL A 128 20.34 -1.74 1.62
CA VAL A 128 19.36 -0.69 1.86
C VAL A 128 19.99 0.34 2.80
N SER A 129 20.03 1.60 2.36
CA SER A 129 20.60 2.71 3.15
C SER A 129 19.90 4.04 2.85
N ALA A 130 20.25 5.07 3.62
CA ALA A 130 19.78 6.44 3.37
C ALA A 130 20.39 7.08 2.11
N ALA A 131 21.54 6.59 1.65
CA ALA A 131 22.21 7.09 0.46
C ALA A 131 21.51 6.63 -0.83
N ASP A 132 21.79 7.33 -1.93
CA ASP A 132 21.37 6.89 -3.24
C ASP A 132 22.11 5.59 -3.60
N ALA A 133 21.36 4.64 -4.14
CA ALA A 133 21.84 3.31 -4.48
C ALA A 133 21.35 2.95 -5.91
N PRO A 134 22.07 3.38 -6.95
CA PRO A 134 21.74 3.04 -8.33
C PRO A 134 21.65 1.53 -8.54
N VAL A 135 20.66 1.08 -9.31
CA VAL A 135 20.55 -0.34 -9.69
C VAL A 135 21.76 -0.76 -10.51
N GLN A 136 22.22 -2.00 -10.26
CA GLN A 136 23.40 -2.61 -10.88
C GLN A 136 23.00 -3.77 -11.79
N ASN A 137 23.87 -4.11 -12.71
CA ASN A 137 23.73 -5.27 -13.62
C ASN A 137 22.45 -5.27 -14.47
N VAL A 138 21.90 -4.10 -14.74
CA VAL A 138 20.68 -3.91 -15.54
C VAL A 138 20.76 -2.62 -16.36
N ASP A 139 20.09 -2.61 -17.50
CA ASP A 139 19.92 -1.41 -18.30
C ASP A 139 18.92 -0.46 -17.61
N GLN A 140 19.42 0.61 -17.02
CA GLN A 140 18.65 1.60 -16.28
C GLN A 140 17.55 2.28 -17.12
N GLU A 141 17.76 2.41 -18.45
CA GLU A 141 16.79 3.02 -19.35
C GLU A 141 15.59 2.10 -19.65
N ARG A 142 15.76 0.81 -19.41
CA ARG A 142 14.68 -0.18 -19.49
C ARG A 142 14.10 -0.57 -18.14
N PHE A 143 14.60 0.00 -17.04
CA PHE A 143 14.09 -0.26 -15.70
C PHE A 143 13.14 0.87 -15.31
N GLY A 144 11.85 0.62 -15.41
CA GLY A 144 10.79 1.54 -15.03
C GLY A 144 10.26 1.29 -13.62
N ILE A 145 9.33 2.17 -13.19
CA ILE A 145 8.62 2.04 -11.92
C ILE A 145 7.14 2.35 -12.09
N ILE A 146 6.31 1.54 -11.46
CA ILE A 146 4.89 1.81 -11.23
C ILE A 146 4.67 1.71 -9.72
N LEU A 147 4.29 2.81 -9.08
CA LEU A 147 4.03 2.86 -7.65
C LEU A 147 2.78 3.70 -7.41
N GLY A 148 1.89 3.21 -6.59
CA GLY A 148 0.63 3.88 -6.33
C GLY A 148 0.39 4.19 -4.85
N SER A 149 -0.52 5.15 -4.62
CA SER A 149 -1.08 5.46 -3.31
C SER A 149 -2.55 5.79 -3.45
N GLY A 150 -3.36 5.36 -2.49
CA GLY A 150 -4.81 5.61 -2.52
C GLY A 150 -5.18 7.08 -2.46
N ILE A 151 -4.41 7.89 -1.72
CA ILE A 151 -4.72 9.32 -1.45
C ILE A 151 -3.48 10.19 -1.62
N GLY A 152 -2.27 9.67 -1.42
CA GLY A 152 -1.05 10.46 -1.32
C GLY A 152 -0.87 11.05 0.08
N GLY A 153 -0.26 12.24 0.17
CA GLY A 153 0.14 12.89 1.41
C GLY A 153 -0.96 13.68 2.10
N ILE A 154 -2.03 13.03 2.53
CA ILE A 154 -3.16 13.68 3.21
C ILE A 154 -2.72 14.38 4.50
N GLN A 155 -1.80 13.77 5.27
CA GLN A 155 -1.28 14.37 6.50
C GLN A 155 -0.51 15.67 6.25
N THR A 156 0.28 15.69 5.18
CA THR A 156 0.99 16.91 4.75
C THR A 156 0.01 18.02 4.37
N ILE A 157 -1.09 17.70 3.69
CA ILE A 157 -2.14 18.67 3.33
C ILE A 157 -2.84 19.21 4.58
N GLU A 158 -3.24 18.36 5.51
CA GLU A 158 -3.89 18.76 6.77
C GLU A 158 -2.98 19.65 7.61
N ASN A 159 -1.74 19.22 7.85
CA ASN A 159 -0.76 20.01 8.62
C ASN A 159 -0.46 21.35 7.96
N SER A 160 -0.44 21.41 6.63
CA SER A 160 -0.22 22.67 5.90
C SER A 160 -1.42 23.61 6.02
N ARG A 161 -2.65 23.08 5.99
CA ARG A 161 -3.87 23.86 6.21
C ARG A 161 -3.86 24.48 7.62
N ASP A 162 -3.51 23.70 8.64
CA ASP A 162 -3.48 24.19 10.01
C ASP A 162 -2.36 25.22 10.20
N THR A 163 -1.19 24.97 9.64
CA THR A 163 -0.09 25.96 9.62
C THR A 163 -0.51 27.26 8.95
N LEU A 164 -1.21 27.20 7.82
CA LEU A 164 -1.72 28.37 7.12
C LEU A 164 -2.68 29.19 8.00
N ARG A 165 -3.58 28.52 8.70
CA ARG A 165 -4.60 29.15 9.58
C ARG A 165 -4.00 29.75 10.84
N GLU A 166 -3.08 29.03 11.48
CA GLU A 166 -2.54 29.40 12.79
C GLU A 166 -1.34 30.35 12.68
N LYS A 167 -0.48 30.16 11.67
CA LYS A 167 0.83 30.81 11.57
C LYS A 167 1.00 31.67 10.31
N GLY A 168 0.02 31.64 9.40
CA GLY A 168 0.00 32.43 8.16
C GLY A 168 0.81 31.82 7.02
N ALA A 169 0.61 32.34 5.81
CA ALA A 169 1.13 31.81 4.56
C ALA A 169 2.66 31.66 4.52
N MET A 170 3.39 32.58 5.15
CA MET A 170 4.86 32.56 5.18
C MET A 170 5.46 31.37 5.95
N LYS A 171 4.66 30.63 6.70
CA LYS A 171 5.09 29.47 7.48
C LYS A 171 4.73 28.14 6.82
N VAL A 172 3.93 28.15 5.75
CA VAL A 172 3.62 26.95 4.97
C VAL A 172 4.87 26.49 4.23
N SER A 173 5.15 25.18 4.30
CA SER A 173 6.32 24.60 3.64
C SER A 173 6.23 24.73 2.12
N PRO A 174 7.30 25.17 1.42
CA PRO A 174 7.34 25.12 -0.05
C PRO A 174 7.34 23.69 -0.61
N PHE A 175 7.56 22.71 0.25
CA PHE A 175 7.55 21.27 -0.10
C PHE A 175 6.17 20.63 0.01
N ILE A 176 5.09 21.41 0.27
CA ILE A 176 3.73 20.85 0.37
C ILE A 176 3.36 20.04 -0.89
N ILE A 177 3.64 20.56 -2.07
CA ILE A 177 3.29 19.88 -3.33
C ILE A 177 4.14 18.61 -3.51
N PRO A 178 5.49 18.67 -3.56
CA PRO A 178 6.28 17.44 -3.72
C PRO A 178 6.15 16.48 -2.53
N GLY A 179 5.73 16.94 -1.36
CA GLY A 179 5.47 16.07 -0.22
C GLY A 179 4.12 15.35 -0.25
N SER A 180 3.16 15.80 -1.06
CA SER A 180 1.78 15.30 -0.99
C SER A 180 1.27 14.61 -2.26
N ILE A 181 1.79 14.94 -3.45
CA ILE A 181 1.26 14.35 -4.70
C ILE A 181 1.68 12.91 -4.89
N VAL A 182 0.75 12.09 -5.38
CA VAL A 182 0.87 10.62 -5.46
C VAL A 182 2.11 10.16 -6.24
N ASN A 183 2.42 10.80 -7.35
CA ASN A 183 3.52 10.41 -8.24
C ASN A 183 4.92 10.68 -7.68
N MET A 184 5.04 11.46 -6.59
CA MET A 184 6.35 11.73 -6.00
C MET A 184 7.00 10.51 -5.37
N ALA A 185 6.23 9.56 -4.87
CA ALA A 185 6.80 8.31 -4.38
C ALA A 185 7.55 7.57 -5.49
N ALA A 186 6.92 7.37 -6.67
CA ALA A 186 7.58 6.77 -7.84
C ALA A 186 8.77 7.61 -8.33
N GLY A 187 8.63 8.95 -8.37
CA GLY A 187 9.70 9.86 -8.79
C GLY A 187 10.93 9.78 -7.89
N LEU A 188 10.74 9.78 -6.57
CA LEU A 188 11.84 9.73 -5.60
C LEU A 188 12.53 8.36 -5.55
N VAL A 189 11.79 7.27 -5.71
CA VAL A 189 12.38 5.93 -5.89
C VAL A 189 13.23 5.88 -7.15
N ALA A 190 12.71 6.43 -8.27
CA ALA A 190 13.46 6.47 -9.54
C ALA A 190 14.75 7.29 -9.41
N ILE A 191 14.72 8.44 -8.74
CA ILE A 191 15.91 9.27 -8.49
C ILE A 191 16.92 8.50 -7.64
N LYS A 192 16.49 7.96 -6.49
CA LYS A 192 17.34 7.24 -5.54
C LYS A 192 18.06 6.05 -6.18
N HIS A 193 17.37 5.32 -7.03
CA HIS A 193 17.87 4.08 -7.63
C HIS A 193 18.27 4.22 -9.12
N THR A 194 18.21 5.44 -9.66
CA THR A 194 18.58 5.77 -11.05
C THR A 194 17.77 4.94 -12.07
N LEU A 195 16.45 4.83 -11.85
CA LEU A 195 15.54 4.16 -12.77
C LEU A 195 15.11 5.15 -13.86
N LYS A 196 15.50 4.92 -15.10
CA LYS A 196 15.31 5.85 -16.23
C LYS A 196 14.22 5.40 -17.20
N GLY A 197 13.64 4.23 -17.00
CA GLY A 197 12.51 3.73 -17.79
C GLY A 197 11.20 4.44 -17.44
N PRO A 198 10.05 3.94 -17.91
CA PRO A 198 8.74 4.54 -17.64
C PRO A 198 8.49 4.73 -16.14
N ASN A 199 7.99 5.92 -15.75
CA ASN A 199 7.66 6.27 -14.38
C ASN A 199 6.17 6.61 -14.31
N LEU A 200 5.40 5.76 -13.64
CA LEU A 200 3.94 5.88 -13.56
C LEU A 200 3.48 5.83 -12.10
N ALA A 201 2.41 6.55 -11.82
CA ALA A 201 1.71 6.47 -10.55
C ALA A 201 0.25 6.05 -10.77
N THR A 202 -0.23 5.14 -9.93
CA THR A 202 -1.62 4.69 -9.94
C THR A 202 -2.33 5.18 -8.68
N SER A 203 -3.62 5.50 -8.80
CA SER A 203 -4.45 5.89 -7.67
C SER A 203 -5.90 5.47 -7.92
N THR A 204 -6.24 4.29 -7.43
CA THR A 204 -7.56 3.68 -7.54
C THR A 204 -8.10 3.25 -6.17
N ALA A 205 -7.85 4.05 -5.14
CA ALA A 205 -8.20 3.79 -3.76
C ALA A 205 -7.69 2.40 -3.30
N CYS A 206 -8.54 1.55 -2.73
CA CYS A 206 -8.16 0.24 -2.19
C CYS A 206 -7.62 -0.74 -3.24
N THR A 207 -7.88 -0.51 -4.53
CA THR A 207 -7.40 -1.35 -5.64
C THR A 207 -6.11 -0.85 -6.27
N THR A 208 -5.46 0.16 -5.69
CA THR A 208 -4.23 0.75 -6.23
C THR A 208 -3.09 -0.27 -6.39
N ALA A 209 -3.06 -1.29 -5.54
CA ALA A 209 -2.02 -2.33 -5.54
C ALA A 209 -2.46 -3.65 -6.22
N THR A 210 -3.56 -3.64 -6.94
CA THR A 210 -4.13 -4.86 -7.56
C THR A 210 -3.71 -5.01 -9.01
#